data_2b52203a7f3922c90aee981227479aa3
#
_entry.id   2b52203a7f3922c90aee981227479aa3
#
_cell.length_a   1.000
_cell.length_b   1.000
_cell.length_c   1.000
_cell.angle_alpha   90.00
_cell.angle_beta   90.00
_cell.angle_gamma   90.00
#
_symmetry.space_group_name_H-M   'P 1'
#
loop_
_entity.id
_entity.type
_entity.pdbx_description
1 polymer ?
#
loop_
_entity_poly.entity_id
_entity_poly.type
_entity_poly.pdbx_seq_one_letter_code
_entity_poly.pdbx_strand_id
1 'polypeptide(L)'
;MAKQLLFNEDARKKLLSGVEQISKAVMTTLGPCGRMVMMDKKYGSPVITKDGVSVAKEIELADPFENMGAQFVREVASKTNDDAGDGTTTATVLSYAIVREGVKSVAAGMRPIEIKRGMDKAVKLAVEEIKKNAKPVKGADDITNIATISANNDPEIGKMLADAIEKVGKDGVITVEESKNMEMTVDTVEGMQFDRGYISSYFVTDRERMEADFDDACVLIYDKKISAMKDLLPILEKVANAGKALVIICEDVDGEALTTLVLNTIRGTIKVCAVKAPGFGDRRKDMLQDIAILTGATVVSEEVGLKLETCGEEVLGQAKSIKIDKDNTTIVGGAGDPKAIKDRVEEIKNAIEKTTSSYDKEQLQKRLAKLSGGVAVISVGANTETEMKEMKFRVEDTIAATRAALEEGIVPGGGIALIEAAKALENVPADLSEDEKVGFKIVRRALEEPIRQIADNAGLDGAVIAERAKNEKKGVGFNARTGEWVNMLESGIIDPAKVTCSALKNAASVAGTLLTTECAITDIPEPKPAAPAQQDMGGMY
;
A
#
# COMPACT_ATOMS: atom_id res chain seq x y z
N MET A 1 19.31 27.73 7.73
CA MET A 1 20.35 26.76 8.11
C MET A 1 21.41 26.72 7.02
N ALA A 2 22.69 26.56 7.40
CA ALA A 2 23.75 26.38 6.42
C ALA A 2 23.66 25.00 5.80
N LYS A 3 24.05 24.89 4.52
CA LYS A 3 24.00 23.63 3.76
C LYS A 3 25.43 23.08 3.58
N GLN A 4 25.55 21.77 3.56
CA GLN A 4 26.75 21.06 3.12
C GLN A 4 26.46 20.34 1.80
N LEU A 5 27.47 20.26 0.95
CA LEU A 5 27.36 19.73 -0.40
C LEU A 5 28.42 18.64 -0.60
N LEU A 6 28.02 17.56 -1.24
CA LEU A 6 28.94 16.56 -1.81
C LEU A 6 28.72 16.44 -3.30
N PHE A 7 29.79 16.16 -4.04
CA PHE A 7 29.76 16.11 -5.48
C PHE A 7 30.32 14.78 -6.00
N ASN A 8 29.98 14.46 -7.23
CA ASN A 8 30.59 13.39 -8.01
C ASN A 8 30.57 12.03 -7.30
N GLU A 9 31.73 11.38 -7.28
CA GLU A 9 31.89 10.03 -6.71
C GLU A 9 31.65 9.98 -5.20
N ASP A 10 32.04 11.03 -4.45
CA ASP A 10 31.85 11.06 -3.00
C ASP A 10 30.36 11.11 -2.61
N ALA A 11 29.55 11.87 -3.37
CA ALA A 11 28.11 11.87 -3.19
C ALA A 11 27.53 10.49 -3.46
N ARG A 12 27.88 9.87 -4.60
CA ARG A 12 27.37 8.52 -4.97
C ARG A 12 27.79 7.43 -3.99
N LYS A 13 29.01 7.48 -3.45
CA LYS A 13 29.48 6.54 -2.42
C LYS A 13 28.66 6.63 -1.14
N LYS A 14 28.37 7.84 -0.67
CA LYS A 14 27.55 8.07 0.51
C LYS A 14 26.11 7.61 0.30
N LEU A 15 25.51 7.96 -0.83
CA LEU A 15 24.16 7.50 -1.18
C LEU A 15 24.10 5.96 -1.26
N LEU A 16 25.09 5.31 -1.94
CA LEU A 16 25.16 3.85 -2.02
C LEU A 16 25.31 3.21 -0.64
N SER A 17 26.13 3.77 0.26
CA SER A 17 26.27 3.28 1.62
C SER A 17 24.92 3.27 2.36
N GLY A 18 24.13 4.34 2.24
CA GLY A 18 22.78 4.41 2.82
C GLY A 18 21.83 3.38 2.22
N VAL A 19 21.83 3.25 0.89
CA VAL A 19 21.04 2.21 0.18
C VAL A 19 21.42 0.82 0.67
N GLU A 20 22.71 0.53 0.84
CA GLU A 20 23.20 -0.78 1.28
C GLU A 20 22.74 -1.11 2.70
N GLN A 21 22.88 -0.15 3.64
CA GLN A 21 22.54 -0.38 5.05
C GLN A 21 21.07 -0.73 5.23
N ILE A 22 20.15 0.06 4.64
CA ILE A 22 18.71 -0.22 4.73
C ILE A 22 18.34 -1.49 3.98
N SER A 23 18.92 -1.72 2.79
CA SER A 23 18.61 -2.90 1.99
C SER A 23 19.01 -4.18 2.71
N LYS A 24 20.18 -4.23 3.37
CA LYS A 24 20.61 -5.39 4.15
C LYS A 24 19.62 -5.76 5.27
N ALA A 25 19.04 -4.77 5.94
CA ALA A 25 18.01 -5.04 6.95
C ALA A 25 16.74 -5.63 6.32
N VAL A 26 16.24 -5.01 5.25
CA VAL A 26 15.01 -5.44 4.57
C VAL A 26 15.18 -6.81 3.89
N MET A 27 16.30 -7.06 3.21
CA MET A 27 16.57 -8.31 2.47
C MET A 27 16.54 -9.56 3.35
N THR A 28 16.82 -9.45 4.65
CA THR A 28 16.77 -10.58 5.59
C THR A 28 15.37 -11.19 5.73
N THR A 29 14.32 -10.44 5.38
CA THR A 29 12.92 -10.88 5.52
C THR A 29 12.42 -11.69 4.30
N LEU A 30 13.17 -11.70 3.18
CA LEU A 30 12.71 -12.25 1.90
C LEU A 30 12.60 -13.78 1.92
N GLY A 31 11.47 -14.28 1.43
CA GLY A 31 11.24 -15.69 1.16
C GLY A 31 10.81 -16.50 2.39
N PRO A 32 10.55 -17.83 2.22
CA PRO A 32 10.00 -18.69 3.27
C PRO A 32 10.95 -18.87 4.46
N CYS A 33 12.27 -18.77 4.24
CA CYS A 33 13.31 -18.83 5.26
C CYS A 33 13.75 -17.44 5.75
N GLY A 34 13.09 -16.38 5.30
CA GLY A 34 13.31 -15.01 5.77
C GLY A 34 13.06 -14.88 7.27
N ARG A 35 13.83 -14.01 7.92
CA ARG A 35 13.80 -13.80 9.38
C ARG A 35 13.09 -12.49 9.72
N MET A 36 12.58 -12.42 10.94
CA MET A 36 11.95 -11.22 11.46
C MET A 36 12.99 -10.16 11.81
N VAL A 37 12.64 -8.89 11.65
CA VAL A 37 13.41 -7.74 12.11
C VAL A 37 12.73 -7.18 13.34
N MET A 38 13.51 -6.92 14.38
CA MET A 38 13.07 -6.28 15.62
C MET A 38 13.46 -4.80 15.58
N MET A 39 12.50 -3.93 15.83
CA MET A 39 12.69 -2.48 15.83
C MET A 39 12.33 -1.91 17.19
N ASP A 40 13.21 -1.09 17.75
CA ASP A 40 12.98 -0.40 19.02
C ASP A 40 12.00 0.77 18.81
N LYS A 41 11.11 0.95 19.76
CA LYS A 41 10.19 2.10 19.78
C LYS A 41 10.50 2.95 21.00
N LYS A 42 10.53 4.28 20.83
CA LYS A 42 10.76 5.23 21.94
C LYS A 42 9.74 5.08 23.08
N TYR A 43 8.55 4.61 22.76
CA TYR A 43 7.47 4.34 23.72
C TYR A 43 6.78 3.03 23.32
N GLY A 44 6.53 2.15 24.29
CA GLY A 44 5.88 0.86 24.09
C GLY A 44 6.84 -0.31 23.91
N SER A 45 6.34 -1.44 23.45
CA SER A 45 7.10 -2.66 23.18
C SER A 45 7.81 -2.58 21.83
N PRO A 46 8.96 -3.25 21.64
CA PRO A 46 9.60 -3.40 20.34
C PRO A 46 8.62 -4.02 19.33
N VAL A 47 8.68 -3.55 18.09
CA VAL A 47 7.90 -4.11 16.97
C VAL A 47 8.73 -5.18 16.29
N ILE A 48 8.10 -6.32 16.00
CA ILE A 48 8.73 -7.44 15.30
C ILE A 48 7.92 -7.68 14.02
N THR A 49 8.58 -7.65 12.86
CA THR A 49 7.89 -7.79 11.58
C THR A 49 8.77 -8.46 10.53
N LYS A 50 8.13 -9.06 9.51
CA LYS A 50 8.74 -9.46 8.24
C LYS A 50 8.42 -8.51 7.09
N ASP A 51 7.51 -7.55 7.30
CA ASP A 51 7.13 -6.61 6.25
C ASP A 51 8.27 -5.64 5.92
N GLY A 52 8.67 -5.65 4.64
CA GLY A 52 9.79 -4.86 4.14
C GLY A 52 9.54 -3.36 4.19
N VAL A 53 8.30 -2.89 3.97
CA VAL A 53 7.99 -1.46 3.99
C VAL A 53 8.03 -0.91 5.41
N SER A 54 7.53 -1.65 6.39
CA SER A 54 7.60 -1.27 7.81
C SER A 54 9.04 -1.16 8.30
N VAL A 55 9.89 -2.14 7.93
CA VAL A 55 11.33 -2.09 8.23
C VAL A 55 11.99 -0.88 7.57
N ALA A 56 11.69 -0.63 6.30
CA ALA A 56 12.29 0.47 5.56
C ALA A 56 11.90 1.84 6.13
N LYS A 57 10.65 2.02 6.55
CA LYS A 57 10.15 3.29 7.12
C LYS A 57 10.79 3.65 8.45
N GLU A 58 11.18 2.67 9.27
CA GLU A 58 11.72 2.90 10.61
C GLU A 58 13.21 3.27 10.61
N ILE A 59 13.96 2.92 9.54
CA ILE A 59 15.41 3.13 9.51
C ILE A 59 15.75 4.58 9.19
N GLU A 60 16.38 5.27 10.13
CA GLU A 60 17.04 6.58 9.94
C GLU A 60 18.53 6.46 10.23
N LEU A 61 19.36 6.98 9.32
CA LEU A 61 20.81 6.93 9.45
C LEU A 61 21.35 8.25 10.00
N ALA A 62 22.39 8.16 10.83
CA ALA A 62 22.98 9.32 11.50
C ALA A 62 23.70 10.28 10.52
N ASP A 63 24.31 9.75 9.47
CA ASP A 63 24.92 10.57 8.40
C ASP A 63 23.82 11.07 7.44
N PRO A 64 23.63 12.39 7.28
CA PRO A 64 22.56 12.92 6.45
C PRO A 64 22.62 12.50 4.99
N PHE A 65 23.83 12.32 4.41
CA PHE A 65 23.99 11.88 3.03
C PHE A 65 23.67 10.40 2.86
N GLU A 66 24.09 9.55 3.81
CA GLU A 66 23.69 8.15 3.82
C GLU A 66 22.17 8.02 4.04
N ASN A 67 21.59 8.86 4.91
CA ASN A 67 20.15 8.88 5.12
C ASN A 67 19.36 9.27 3.86
N MET A 68 19.89 10.16 3.00
CA MET A 68 19.30 10.41 1.68
C MET A 68 19.26 9.13 0.83
N GLY A 69 20.34 8.33 0.83
CA GLY A 69 20.36 7.02 0.17
C GLY A 69 19.31 6.06 0.74
N ALA A 70 19.16 6.02 2.06
CA ALA A 70 18.12 5.22 2.72
C ALA A 70 16.70 5.69 2.33
N GLN A 71 16.49 7.01 2.20
CA GLN A 71 15.21 7.57 1.77
C GLN A 71 14.80 7.10 0.36
N PHE A 72 15.74 6.93 -0.58
CA PHE A 72 15.44 6.37 -1.90
C PHE A 72 14.89 4.94 -1.81
N VAL A 73 15.47 4.08 -0.97
CA VAL A 73 14.96 2.71 -0.77
C VAL A 73 13.59 2.73 -0.10
N ARG A 74 13.39 3.62 0.87
CA ARG A 74 12.09 3.82 1.53
C ARG A 74 11.02 4.22 0.53
N GLU A 75 11.35 5.12 -0.40
CA GLU A 75 10.44 5.52 -1.48
C GLU A 75 10.09 4.35 -2.40
N VAL A 76 11.07 3.51 -2.80
CA VAL A 76 10.83 2.30 -3.59
C VAL A 76 9.87 1.36 -2.88
N ALA A 77 10.11 1.07 -1.60
CA ALA A 77 9.26 0.17 -0.81
C ALA A 77 7.83 0.73 -0.67
N SER A 78 7.70 2.01 -0.30
CA SER A 78 6.41 2.68 -0.14
C SER A 78 5.63 2.74 -1.45
N LYS A 79 6.28 3.13 -2.55
CA LYS A 79 5.65 3.19 -3.88
C LYS A 79 5.18 1.80 -4.35
N THR A 80 5.95 0.76 -4.08
CA THR A 80 5.57 -0.61 -4.45
C THR A 80 4.38 -1.10 -3.62
N ASN A 81 4.36 -0.76 -2.33
CA ASN A 81 3.22 -1.01 -1.47
C ASN A 81 1.95 -0.30 -1.98
N ASP A 82 2.05 0.97 -2.33
CA ASP A 82 0.92 1.76 -2.87
C ASP A 82 0.39 1.17 -4.19
N ASP A 83 1.28 0.71 -5.08
CA ASP A 83 0.90 0.23 -6.42
C ASP A 83 0.34 -1.21 -6.41
N ALA A 84 0.80 -2.06 -5.50
CA ALA A 84 0.53 -3.51 -5.55
C ALA A 84 0.26 -4.16 -4.17
N GLY A 85 0.45 -3.45 -3.08
CA GLY A 85 0.22 -3.91 -1.70
C GLY A 85 1.17 -5.00 -1.20
N ASP A 86 2.13 -5.44 -2.03
CA ASP A 86 3.11 -6.47 -1.71
C ASP A 86 4.37 -6.26 -2.57
N GLY A 87 5.41 -7.10 -2.37
CA GLY A 87 6.65 -7.08 -3.16
C GLY A 87 7.65 -5.99 -2.75
N THR A 88 7.46 -5.36 -1.62
CA THR A 88 8.31 -4.27 -1.09
C THR A 88 9.76 -4.73 -0.87
N THR A 89 9.95 -5.94 -0.33
CA THR A 89 11.27 -6.54 -0.14
C THR A 89 11.93 -6.88 -1.48
N THR A 90 11.19 -7.44 -2.45
CA THR A 90 11.71 -7.71 -3.80
C THR A 90 12.13 -6.45 -4.51
N ALA A 91 11.34 -5.37 -4.40
CA ALA A 91 11.67 -4.07 -4.96
C ALA A 91 12.96 -3.48 -4.34
N THR A 92 13.13 -3.63 -3.03
CA THR A 92 14.35 -3.22 -2.32
C THR A 92 15.58 -3.99 -2.80
N VAL A 93 15.47 -5.33 -2.95
CA VAL A 93 16.55 -6.18 -3.48
C VAL A 93 16.97 -5.75 -4.88
N LEU A 94 15.99 -5.57 -5.78
CA LEU A 94 16.21 -5.12 -7.15
C LEU A 94 16.86 -3.73 -7.20
N SER A 95 16.34 -2.79 -6.39
CA SER A 95 16.87 -1.43 -6.31
C SER A 95 18.34 -1.40 -5.88
N TYR A 96 18.67 -2.11 -4.81
CA TYR A 96 20.06 -2.24 -4.35
C TYR A 96 20.97 -2.84 -5.41
N ALA A 97 20.53 -3.92 -6.05
CA ALA A 97 21.31 -4.57 -7.11
C ALA A 97 21.60 -3.61 -8.29
N ILE A 98 20.57 -2.88 -8.76
CA ILE A 98 20.72 -1.92 -9.86
C ILE A 98 21.63 -0.77 -9.45
N VAL A 99 21.45 -0.18 -8.27
CA VAL A 99 22.29 0.94 -7.79
C VAL A 99 23.73 0.49 -7.64
N ARG A 100 23.98 -0.68 -7.02
CA ARG A 100 25.33 -1.22 -6.81
C ARG A 100 26.11 -1.41 -8.12
N GLU A 101 25.49 -2.02 -9.13
CA GLU A 101 26.14 -2.24 -10.42
C GLU A 101 26.21 -0.96 -11.26
N GLY A 102 25.19 -0.09 -11.15
CA GLY A 102 25.16 1.19 -11.83
C GLY A 102 26.25 2.15 -11.35
N VAL A 103 26.43 2.29 -10.04
CA VAL A 103 27.50 3.15 -9.45
C VAL A 103 28.88 2.70 -9.92
N LYS A 104 29.14 1.38 -9.98
CA LYS A 104 30.42 0.85 -10.54
C LYS A 104 30.63 1.27 -11.99
N SER A 105 29.58 1.22 -12.80
CA SER A 105 29.65 1.58 -14.23
C SER A 105 29.87 3.08 -14.43
N VAL A 106 29.21 3.92 -13.62
CA VAL A 106 29.42 5.39 -13.64
C VAL A 106 30.84 5.74 -13.18
N ALA A 107 31.35 5.07 -12.12
CA ALA A 107 32.74 5.26 -11.67
C ALA A 107 33.76 4.82 -12.71
N ALA A 108 33.41 3.87 -13.59
CA ALA A 108 34.24 3.48 -14.75
C ALA A 108 34.16 4.48 -15.92
N GLY A 109 33.45 5.61 -15.78
CA GLY A 109 33.40 6.70 -16.77
C GLY A 109 32.26 6.62 -17.77
N MET A 110 31.28 5.73 -17.56
CA MET A 110 30.10 5.62 -18.41
C MET A 110 29.08 6.73 -18.11
N ARG A 111 28.33 7.15 -19.11
CA ARG A 111 27.39 8.26 -19.02
C ARG A 111 26.10 7.83 -18.29
N PRO A 112 25.76 8.40 -17.11
CA PRO A 112 24.63 7.98 -16.31
C PRO A 112 23.28 8.05 -17.04
N ILE A 113 23.07 9.08 -17.87
CA ILE A 113 21.84 9.29 -18.64
C ILE A 113 21.64 8.17 -19.68
N GLU A 114 22.71 7.74 -20.35
CA GLU A 114 22.63 6.65 -21.33
C GLU A 114 22.44 5.30 -20.64
N ILE A 115 23.11 5.07 -19.49
CA ILE A 115 22.85 3.89 -18.64
C ILE A 115 21.36 3.83 -18.30
N LYS A 116 20.78 4.94 -17.81
CA LYS A 116 19.36 5.00 -17.47
C LYS A 116 18.46 4.67 -18.65
N ARG A 117 18.73 5.20 -19.84
CA ARG A 117 17.97 4.87 -21.07
C ARG A 117 18.03 3.38 -21.40
N GLY A 118 19.20 2.77 -21.25
CA GLY A 118 19.35 1.33 -21.43
C GLY A 118 18.58 0.51 -20.40
N MET A 119 18.60 0.95 -19.14
CA MET A 119 17.78 0.35 -18.07
C MET A 119 16.29 0.44 -18.38
N ASP A 120 15.78 1.60 -18.78
CA ASP A 120 14.37 1.82 -19.10
C ASP A 120 13.89 0.87 -20.22
N LYS A 121 14.73 0.67 -21.27
CA LYS A 121 14.44 -0.28 -22.35
C LYS A 121 14.41 -1.73 -21.85
N ALA A 122 15.36 -2.12 -21.01
CA ALA A 122 15.41 -3.48 -20.43
C ALA A 122 14.20 -3.77 -19.53
N VAL A 123 13.83 -2.81 -18.67
CA VAL A 123 12.65 -2.93 -17.79
C VAL A 123 11.37 -3.08 -18.60
N LYS A 124 11.20 -2.30 -19.67
CA LYS A 124 10.03 -2.42 -20.54
C LYS A 124 9.90 -3.82 -21.11
N LEU A 125 10.98 -4.37 -21.68
CA LEU A 125 10.99 -5.71 -22.26
C LEU A 125 10.77 -6.80 -21.19
N ALA A 126 11.39 -6.68 -20.02
CA ALA A 126 11.20 -7.61 -18.92
C ALA A 126 9.73 -7.63 -18.44
N VAL A 127 9.12 -6.46 -18.28
CA VAL A 127 7.70 -6.34 -17.88
C VAL A 127 6.76 -6.93 -18.95
N GLU A 128 7.05 -6.69 -20.23
CA GLU A 128 6.28 -7.29 -21.33
C GLU A 128 6.36 -8.83 -21.30
N GLU A 129 7.54 -9.40 -21.04
CA GLU A 129 7.70 -10.86 -20.94
C GLU A 129 7.01 -11.44 -19.69
N ILE A 130 7.09 -10.76 -18.53
CA ILE A 130 6.37 -11.18 -17.31
C ILE A 130 4.85 -11.20 -17.58
N LYS A 131 4.30 -10.13 -18.15
CA LYS A 131 2.87 -10.03 -18.47
C LYS A 131 2.42 -11.07 -19.50
N LYS A 132 3.23 -11.35 -20.50
CA LYS A 132 2.96 -12.39 -21.51
C LYS A 132 2.89 -13.78 -20.91
N ASN A 133 3.68 -14.05 -19.87
CA ASN A 133 3.74 -15.34 -19.18
C ASN A 133 2.71 -15.46 -18.06
N ALA A 134 2.02 -14.38 -17.70
CA ALA A 134 1.02 -14.36 -16.66
C ALA A 134 -0.19 -15.24 -17.04
N LYS A 135 -0.66 -16.03 -16.08
CA LYS A 135 -1.86 -16.86 -16.21
C LYS A 135 -3.01 -16.24 -15.43
N PRO A 136 -4.22 -16.16 -16.00
CA PRO A 136 -5.38 -15.66 -15.26
C PRO A 136 -5.74 -16.61 -14.12
N VAL A 137 -6.18 -16.05 -13.00
CA VAL A 137 -6.70 -16.80 -11.84
C VAL A 137 -8.04 -17.45 -12.21
N LYS A 138 -8.15 -18.78 -12.08
CA LYS A 138 -9.27 -19.55 -12.63
C LYS A 138 -10.31 -20.00 -11.61
N GLY A 139 -10.00 -20.02 -10.31
CA GLY A 139 -10.94 -20.54 -9.32
C GLY A 139 -10.52 -20.31 -7.88
N ALA A 140 -11.31 -20.84 -6.96
CA ALA A 140 -11.08 -20.72 -5.52
C ALA A 140 -9.75 -21.33 -5.08
N ASP A 141 -9.31 -22.43 -5.71
CA ASP A 141 -8.03 -23.07 -5.40
C ASP A 141 -6.84 -22.16 -5.70
N ASP A 142 -6.85 -21.46 -6.84
CA ASP A 142 -5.80 -20.50 -7.17
C ASP A 142 -5.79 -19.35 -6.15
N ILE A 143 -6.95 -18.84 -5.77
CA ILE A 143 -7.09 -17.78 -4.75
C ILE A 143 -6.53 -18.26 -3.42
N THR A 144 -6.90 -19.47 -2.99
CA THR A 144 -6.39 -20.08 -1.75
C THR A 144 -4.87 -20.21 -1.77
N ASN A 145 -4.30 -20.66 -2.90
CA ASN A 145 -2.85 -20.79 -3.04
C ASN A 145 -2.13 -19.45 -3.00
N ILE A 146 -2.64 -18.44 -3.71
CA ILE A 146 -2.11 -17.06 -3.67
C ILE A 146 -2.12 -16.54 -2.24
N ALA A 147 -3.28 -16.62 -1.60
CA ALA A 147 -3.46 -16.11 -0.25
C ALA A 147 -2.58 -16.86 0.77
N THR A 148 -2.44 -18.19 0.63
CA THR A 148 -1.57 -18.99 1.48
C THR A 148 -0.12 -18.53 1.36
N ILE A 149 0.40 -18.35 0.14
CA ILE A 149 1.78 -17.91 -0.09
C ILE A 149 2.02 -16.52 0.47
N SER A 150 1.15 -15.57 0.17
CA SER A 150 1.26 -14.19 0.69
C SER A 150 1.15 -14.12 2.21
N ALA A 151 0.37 -15.02 2.82
CA ALA A 151 0.26 -15.17 4.27
C ALA A 151 1.44 -15.93 4.92
N ASN A 152 2.61 -15.93 4.32
CA ASN A 152 3.79 -16.69 4.80
C ASN A 152 3.56 -18.21 4.90
N ASN A 153 2.86 -18.81 3.96
CA ASN A 153 2.45 -20.21 3.91
C ASN A 153 1.49 -20.63 5.03
N ASP A 154 0.59 -19.74 5.42
CA ASP A 154 -0.48 -20.01 6.36
C ASP A 154 -1.77 -20.42 5.61
N PRO A 155 -2.14 -21.73 5.61
CA PRO A 155 -3.29 -22.23 4.88
C PRO A 155 -4.63 -21.81 5.50
N GLU A 156 -4.66 -21.46 6.80
CA GLU A 156 -5.89 -21.00 7.47
C GLU A 156 -6.28 -19.61 6.97
N ILE A 157 -5.31 -18.69 6.90
CA ILE A 157 -5.51 -17.36 6.31
C ILE A 157 -5.87 -17.49 4.83
N GLY A 158 -5.17 -18.38 4.10
CA GLY A 158 -5.44 -18.62 2.69
C GLY A 158 -6.87 -19.02 2.40
N LYS A 159 -7.38 -20.01 3.13
CA LYS A 159 -8.76 -20.49 3.01
C LYS A 159 -9.77 -19.41 3.43
N MET A 160 -9.54 -18.76 4.55
CA MET A 160 -10.40 -17.71 5.06
C MET A 160 -10.59 -16.57 4.06
N LEU A 161 -9.51 -16.15 3.41
CA LEU A 161 -9.57 -15.10 2.39
C LEU A 161 -10.29 -15.57 1.13
N ALA A 162 -10.08 -16.81 0.70
CA ALA A 162 -10.82 -17.38 -0.42
C ALA A 162 -12.34 -17.40 -0.14
N ASP A 163 -12.73 -17.85 1.06
CA ASP A 163 -14.13 -17.84 1.52
C ASP A 163 -14.71 -16.40 1.58
N ALA A 164 -13.91 -15.42 2.01
CA ALA A 164 -14.31 -14.02 2.01
C ALA A 164 -14.55 -13.49 0.59
N ILE A 165 -13.62 -13.76 -0.35
CA ILE A 165 -13.76 -13.35 -1.75
C ILE A 165 -14.97 -14.05 -2.43
N GLU A 166 -15.23 -15.31 -2.10
CA GLU A 166 -16.41 -16.01 -2.62
C GLU A 166 -17.73 -15.35 -2.16
N LYS A 167 -17.80 -14.90 -0.90
CA LYS A 167 -18.98 -14.24 -0.34
C LYS A 167 -19.26 -12.86 -0.93
N VAL A 168 -18.23 -12.02 -1.07
CA VAL A 168 -18.40 -10.63 -1.54
C VAL A 168 -18.13 -10.45 -3.04
N GLY A 169 -17.60 -11.47 -3.71
CA GLY A 169 -17.21 -11.42 -5.13
C GLY A 169 -15.80 -10.86 -5.33
N LYS A 170 -15.30 -10.96 -6.58
CA LYS A 170 -13.92 -10.55 -6.93
C LYS A 170 -13.65 -9.06 -6.72
N ASP A 171 -14.67 -8.23 -6.93
CA ASP A 171 -14.62 -6.77 -6.78
C ASP A 171 -15.14 -6.33 -5.39
N GLY A 172 -15.45 -7.29 -4.51
CA GLY A 172 -15.97 -7.04 -3.19
C GLY A 172 -14.94 -6.42 -2.24
N VAL A 173 -15.42 -5.69 -1.25
CA VAL A 173 -14.57 -5.03 -0.26
C VAL A 173 -14.28 -6.01 0.88
N ILE A 174 -13.00 -6.11 1.25
CA ILE A 174 -12.54 -6.88 2.40
C ILE A 174 -11.76 -5.94 3.30
N THR A 175 -12.12 -5.88 4.58
CA THR A 175 -11.44 -5.10 5.61
C THR A 175 -10.95 -5.99 6.73
N VAL A 176 -9.94 -5.51 7.46
CA VAL A 176 -9.38 -6.22 8.62
C VAL A 176 -9.61 -5.37 9.85
N GLU A 177 -10.24 -5.95 10.88
CA GLU A 177 -10.47 -5.33 12.18
C GLU A 177 -9.76 -6.12 13.28
N GLU A 178 -9.39 -5.43 14.36
CA GLU A 178 -8.84 -6.07 15.55
C GLU A 178 -9.97 -6.66 16.39
N SER A 179 -9.79 -7.91 16.84
CA SER A 179 -10.75 -8.61 17.69
C SER A 179 -10.21 -8.81 19.09
N LYS A 180 -11.09 -8.78 20.08
CA LYS A 180 -10.78 -9.19 21.45
C LYS A 180 -10.82 -10.71 21.63
N ASN A 181 -11.34 -11.43 20.66
CA ASN A 181 -11.38 -12.89 20.65
C ASN A 181 -10.03 -13.41 20.10
N MET A 182 -9.63 -14.59 20.54
CA MET A 182 -8.37 -15.22 20.09
C MET A 182 -8.47 -15.84 18.69
N GLU A 183 -9.67 -16.04 18.17
CA GLU A 183 -9.92 -16.70 16.89
C GLU A 183 -10.13 -15.66 15.78
N MET A 184 -9.63 -15.95 14.60
CA MET A 184 -9.95 -15.20 13.41
C MET A 184 -11.33 -15.60 12.89
N THR A 185 -12.15 -14.61 12.54
CA THR A 185 -13.48 -14.83 11.96
C THR A 185 -13.70 -13.98 10.72
N VAL A 186 -14.60 -14.43 9.84
CA VAL A 186 -15.01 -13.68 8.64
C VAL A 186 -16.52 -13.48 8.67
N ASP A 187 -16.90 -12.24 8.83
CA ASP A 187 -18.29 -11.81 8.79
C ASP A 187 -18.57 -10.96 7.56
N THR A 188 -19.76 -11.07 6.99
CA THR A 188 -20.19 -10.19 5.90
C THR A 188 -21.21 -9.22 6.46
N VAL A 189 -20.95 -7.93 6.31
CA VAL A 189 -21.80 -6.84 6.77
C VAL A 189 -22.20 -5.92 5.63
N GLU A 190 -23.28 -5.19 5.82
CA GLU A 190 -23.66 -4.13 4.88
C GLU A 190 -22.60 -3.03 4.90
N GLY A 191 -22.17 -2.58 3.73
CA GLY A 191 -21.12 -1.60 3.60
C GLY A 191 -20.77 -1.31 2.15
N MET A 192 -19.96 -0.29 1.93
CA MET A 192 -19.46 0.04 0.59
C MET A 192 -18.13 0.77 0.65
N GLN A 193 -17.39 0.71 -0.46
CA GLN A 193 -16.19 1.51 -0.69
C GLN A 193 -16.38 2.43 -1.90
N PHE A 194 -15.84 3.65 -1.82
CA PHE A 194 -15.79 4.56 -2.96
C PHE A 194 -14.43 5.25 -3.05
N ASP A 195 -14.08 5.64 -4.30
CA ASP A 195 -12.76 6.11 -4.71
C ASP A 195 -12.59 7.61 -4.38
N ARG A 196 -12.59 7.96 -3.11
CA ARG A 196 -12.25 9.30 -2.58
C ARG A 196 -11.72 9.13 -1.17
N GLY A 197 -10.59 9.74 -0.89
CA GLY A 197 -9.98 9.76 0.43
C GLY A 197 -10.14 11.09 1.15
N TYR A 198 -9.40 11.26 2.22
CA TYR A 198 -9.45 12.45 3.05
C TYR A 198 -8.99 13.71 2.29
N ILE A 199 -9.63 14.84 2.57
CA ILE A 199 -9.27 16.15 1.98
C ILE A 199 -7.91 16.65 2.49
N SER A 200 -7.53 16.26 3.70
CA SER A 200 -6.28 16.68 4.34
C SER A 200 -5.66 15.54 5.13
N SER A 201 -4.35 15.33 4.97
CA SER A 201 -3.58 14.34 5.73
C SER A 201 -3.53 14.62 7.24
N TYR A 202 -3.92 15.81 7.69
CA TYR A 202 -4.04 16.14 9.12
C TYR A 202 -5.23 15.46 9.81
N PHE A 203 -6.16 14.85 9.05
CA PHE A 203 -7.25 14.04 9.60
C PHE A 203 -6.84 12.60 9.93
N VAL A 204 -5.63 12.19 9.54
CA VAL A 204 -5.10 10.86 9.76
C VAL A 204 -4.99 10.56 11.26
N THR A 205 -5.55 9.41 11.67
CA THR A 205 -5.49 8.90 13.05
C THR A 205 -4.35 7.90 13.21
N ASP A 206 -4.07 7.09 12.19
CA ASP A 206 -2.93 6.18 12.11
C ASP A 206 -1.87 6.74 11.14
N ARG A 207 -0.81 7.34 11.70
CA ARG A 207 0.27 7.95 10.91
C ARG A 207 1.19 6.92 10.24
N GLU A 208 1.25 5.70 10.73
CA GLU A 208 2.09 4.66 10.13
C GLU A 208 1.49 4.20 8.80
N ARG A 209 0.16 4.12 8.74
CA ARG A 209 -0.61 3.73 7.55
C ARG A 209 -1.11 4.88 6.71
N MET A 210 -1.06 6.09 7.26
CA MET A 210 -1.68 7.27 6.64
C MET A 210 -3.20 7.08 6.44
N GLU A 211 -3.86 6.47 7.44
CA GLU A 211 -5.30 6.20 7.45
C GLU A 211 -6.00 6.97 8.57
N ALA A 212 -7.25 7.33 8.33
CA ALA A 212 -8.17 7.83 9.35
C ALA A 212 -9.19 6.72 9.62
N ASP A 213 -9.18 6.17 10.83
CA ASP A 213 -10.04 5.07 11.26
C ASP A 213 -10.94 5.55 12.41
N PHE A 214 -12.25 5.33 12.26
CA PHE A 214 -13.26 5.80 13.19
C PHE A 214 -14.29 4.71 13.47
N ASP A 215 -14.43 4.33 14.74
CA ASP A 215 -15.49 3.47 15.22
C ASP A 215 -16.72 4.29 15.62
N ASP A 216 -17.91 3.72 15.46
CA ASP A 216 -19.21 4.32 15.78
C ASP A 216 -19.36 5.76 15.25
N ALA A 217 -18.96 5.97 14.00
CA ALA A 217 -18.90 7.28 13.38
C ALA A 217 -20.28 7.77 12.92
N CYS A 218 -20.54 9.06 13.15
CA CYS A 218 -21.63 9.78 12.50
C CYS A 218 -21.21 10.19 11.08
N VAL A 219 -22.15 10.15 10.13
CA VAL A 219 -21.92 10.52 8.73
C VAL A 219 -22.80 11.69 8.36
N LEU A 220 -22.19 12.80 7.95
CA LEU A 220 -22.86 13.96 7.38
C LEU A 220 -22.67 13.96 5.86
N ILE A 221 -23.77 14.05 5.13
CA ILE A 221 -23.76 14.08 3.66
C ILE A 221 -24.30 15.43 3.18
N TYR A 222 -23.48 16.16 2.42
CA TYR A 222 -23.84 17.46 1.87
C TYR A 222 -23.49 17.56 0.40
N ASP A 223 -24.41 18.07 -0.43
CA ASP A 223 -24.26 18.09 -1.88
C ASP A 223 -23.37 19.22 -2.44
N LYS A 224 -23.00 20.19 -1.60
CA LYS A 224 -22.21 21.36 -1.99
C LYS A 224 -20.88 21.43 -1.24
N LYS A 225 -20.12 22.47 -1.53
CA LYS A 225 -18.87 22.84 -0.88
C LYS A 225 -19.15 23.52 0.46
N ILE A 226 -18.28 23.25 1.45
CA ILE A 226 -18.32 23.86 2.78
C ILE A 226 -17.08 24.76 2.94
N SER A 227 -17.29 26.07 3.07
CA SER A 227 -16.20 27.07 3.22
C SER A 227 -16.27 27.82 4.54
N ALA A 228 -17.47 28.02 5.09
CA ALA A 228 -17.70 28.77 6.33
C ALA A 228 -17.92 27.81 7.50
N MET A 229 -17.17 28.01 8.59
CA MET A 229 -17.28 27.16 9.78
C MET A 229 -18.64 27.27 10.47
N LYS A 230 -19.27 28.44 10.43
CA LYS A 230 -20.59 28.69 11.05
C LYS A 230 -21.68 27.73 10.59
N ASP A 231 -21.58 27.23 9.35
CA ASP A 231 -22.57 26.34 8.75
C ASP A 231 -22.53 24.92 9.36
N LEU A 232 -21.36 24.53 9.88
CA LEU A 232 -21.14 23.24 10.55
C LEU A 232 -21.32 23.25 12.07
N LEU A 233 -21.28 24.45 12.70
CA LEU A 233 -21.29 24.57 14.17
C LEU A 233 -22.42 23.81 14.85
N PRO A 234 -23.70 23.87 14.39
CA PRO A 234 -24.80 23.19 15.08
C PRO A 234 -24.63 21.67 15.14
N ILE A 235 -24.04 21.07 14.11
CA ILE A 235 -23.79 19.64 14.00
C ILE A 235 -22.54 19.27 14.82
N LEU A 236 -21.46 20.02 14.67
CA LEU A 236 -20.20 19.76 15.36
C LEU A 236 -20.32 19.81 16.89
N GLU A 237 -21.03 20.80 17.42
CA GLU A 237 -21.25 20.91 18.86
C GLU A 237 -21.99 19.70 19.42
N LYS A 238 -23.01 19.20 18.72
CA LYS A 238 -23.76 18.04 19.13
C LYS A 238 -22.93 16.75 19.09
N VAL A 239 -22.21 16.51 17.98
CA VAL A 239 -21.35 15.34 17.81
C VAL A 239 -20.20 15.35 18.84
N ALA A 240 -19.57 16.51 19.05
CA ALA A 240 -18.52 16.66 20.05
C ALA A 240 -19.03 16.41 21.48
N ASN A 241 -20.21 16.93 21.84
CA ASN A 241 -20.82 16.68 23.14
C ASN A 241 -21.19 15.19 23.34
N ALA A 242 -21.54 14.48 22.26
CA ALA A 242 -21.80 13.03 22.28
C ALA A 242 -20.49 12.21 22.32
N GLY A 243 -19.32 12.83 22.15
CA GLY A 243 -18.03 12.16 22.12
C GLY A 243 -17.80 11.26 20.90
N LYS A 244 -18.64 11.41 19.85
CA LYS A 244 -18.58 10.61 18.63
C LYS A 244 -17.63 11.19 17.60
N ALA A 245 -17.21 10.37 16.65
CA ALA A 245 -16.50 10.81 15.45
C ALA A 245 -17.49 11.30 14.38
N LEU A 246 -17.07 12.24 13.54
CA LEU A 246 -17.86 12.73 12.42
C LEU A 246 -17.10 12.59 11.10
N VAL A 247 -17.68 11.90 10.15
CA VAL A 247 -17.20 11.87 8.77
C VAL A 247 -18.10 12.75 7.90
N ILE A 248 -17.51 13.75 7.27
CA ILE A 248 -18.22 14.71 6.40
C ILE A 248 -17.94 14.32 4.94
N ILE A 249 -18.99 13.95 4.21
CA ILE A 249 -18.92 13.63 2.78
C ILE A 249 -19.60 14.75 2.00
N CYS A 250 -18.82 15.56 1.29
CA CYS A 250 -19.35 16.72 0.57
C CYS A 250 -18.55 16.99 -0.72
N GLU A 251 -18.98 17.94 -1.53
CA GLU A 251 -18.26 18.30 -2.77
C GLU A 251 -16.81 18.68 -2.50
N ASP A 252 -16.57 19.56 -1.53
CA ASP A 252 -15.24 19.96 -1.04
C ASP A 252 -15.37 20.67 0.31
N VAL A 253 -14.27 20.72 1.07
CA VAL A 253 -14.14 21.57 2.26
C VAL A 253 -12.90 22.43 2.10
N ASP A 254 -13.04 23.75 2.24
CA ASP A 254 -11.90 24.66 2.13
C ASP A 254 -11.98 25.87 3.09
N GLY A 255 -11.08 26.82 2.90
CA GLY A 255 -11.07 28.09 3.61
C GLY A 255 -11.06 27.96 5.13
N GLU A 256 -11.95 28.72 5.78
CA GLU A 256 -12.09 28.77 7.23
C GLU A 256 -12.54 27.42 7.82
N ALA A 257 -13.48 26.73 7.15
CA ALA A 257 -14.01 25.45 7.60
C ALA A 257 -12.90 24.40 7.68
N LEU A 258 -12.11 24.21 6.62
CA LEU A 258 -11.00 23.25 6.61
C LEU A 258 -9.97 23.56 7.68
N THR A 259 -9.54 24.83 7.76
CA THR A 259 -8.52 25.23 8.73
C THR A 259 -8.97 24.97 10.16
N THR A 260 -10.22 25.28 10.48
CA THR A 260 -10.77 25.10 11.82
C THR A 260 -10.95 23.62 12.16
N LEU A 261 -11.44 22.79 11.22
CA LEU A 261 -11.55 21.34 11.42
C LEU A 261 -10.18 20.72 11.69
N VAL A 262 -9.18 21.03 10.87
CA VAL A 262 -7.79 20.54 11.02
C VAL A 262 -7.21 20.95 12.38
N LEU A 263 -7.32 22.23 12.77
CA LEU A 263 -6.79 22.71 14.05
C LEU A 263 -7.42 22.00 15.24
N ASN A 264 -8.73 21.78 15.22
CA ASN A 264 -9.43 21.09 16.30
C ASN A 264 -9.13 19.58 16.34
N THR A 265 -8.91 18.96 15.19
CA THR A 265 -8.44 17.56 15.10
C THR A 265 -7.04 17.42 15.70
N ILE A 266 -6.09 18.31 15.33
CA ILE A 266 -4.72 18.30 15.88
C ILE A 266 -4.73 18.49 17.40
N ARG A 267 -5.62 19.34 17.91
CA ARG A 267 -5.79 19.60 19.36
C ARG A 267 -6.50 18.46 20.09
N GLY A 268 -7.06 17.49 19.36
CA GLY A 268 -7.84 16.39 19.94
C GLY A 268 -9.21 16.82 20.50
N THR A 269 -9.69 18.01 20.13
CA THR A 269 -10.97 18.55 20.62
C THR A 269 -12.15 17.86 19.96
N ILE A 270 -12.02 17.50 18.68
CA ILE A 270 -13.01 16.77 17.88
C ILE A 270 -12.35 15.64 17.10
N LYS A 271 -13.09 14.56 16.87
CA LYS A 271 -12.70 13.50 15.95
C LYS A 271 -13.47 13.70 14.66
N VAL A 272 -12.83 14.25 13.63
CA VAL A 272 -13.50 14.54 12.37
C VAL A 272 -12.58 14.23 11.18
N CYS A 273 -13.19 13.76 10.09
CA CYS A 273 -12.55 13.66 8.78
C CYS A 273 -13.50 14.19 7.72
N ALA A 274 -12.96 14.96 6.77
CA ALA A 274 -13.70 15.41 5.62
C ALA A 274 -13.22 14.70 4.36
N VAL A 275 -14.15 14.22 3.55
CA VAL A 275 -13.95 13.42 2.34
C VAL A 275 -14.69 14.06 1.18
N LYS A 276 -14.08 14.03 -0.01
CA LYS A 276 -14.77 14.49 -1.21
C LYS A 276 -15.82 13.47 -1.66
N ALA A 277 -17.00 13.98 -2.05
CA ALA A 277 -18.05 13.14 -2.62
C ALA A 277 -17.58 12.44 -3.90
N PRO A 278 -17.92 11.15 -4.09
CA PRO A 278 -17.58 10.43 -5.31
C PRO A 278 -18.42 10.90 -6.49
N GLY A 279 -17.84 10.85 -7.70
CA GLY A 279 -18.51 11.25 -8.96
C GLY A 279 -18.58 12.75 -9.17
N PHE A 280 -19.29 13.13 -10.25
CA PHE A 280 -19.50 14.53 -10.67
C PHE A 280 -20.93 14.71 -11.17
N GLY A 281 -21.50 15.92 -11.05
CA GLY A 281 -22.84 16.26 -11.53
C GLY A 281 -23.93 15.35 -10.94
N ASP A 282 -24.85 14.88 -11.76
CA ASP A 282 -25.98 14.03 -11.32
C ASP A 282 -25.52 12.69 -10.76
N ARG A 283 -24.41 12.13 -11.25
CA ARG A 283 -23.83 10.90 -10.69
C ARG A 283 -23.37 11.07 -9.25
N ARG A 284 -22.84 12.25 -8.90
CA ARG A 284 -22.49 12.55 -7.51
C ARG A 284 -23.72 12.53 -6.61
N LYS A 285 -24.83 13.12 -7.04
CA LYS A 285 -26.11 13.10 -6.31
C LYS A 285 -26.58 11.67 -6.06
N ASP A 286 -26.54 10.85 -7.10
CA ASP A 286 -26.90 9.44 -7.03
C ASP A 286 -26.05 8.66 -6.05
N MET A 287 -24.72 8.85 -6.06
CA MET A 287 -23.81 8.17 -5.14
C MET A 287 -23.97 8.68 -3.70
N LEU A 288 -24.19 9.98 -3.50
CA LEU A 288 -24.52 10.52 -2.18
C LEU A 288 -25.81 9.91 -1.61
N GLN A 289 -26.81 9.71 -2.49
CA GLN A 289 -28.05 9.05 -2.08
C GLN A 289 -27.84 7.57 -1.73
N ASP A 290 -26.98 6.85 -2.47
CA ASP A 290 -26.63 5.45 -2.16
C ASP A 290 -25.94 5.37 -0.78
N ILE A 291 -25.01 6.29 -0.49
CA ILE A 291 -24.33 6.37 0.81
C ILE A 291 -25.33 6.73 1.93
N ALA A 292 -26.25 7.65 1.66
CA ALA A 292 -27.29 8.06 2.61
C ALA A 292 -28.18 6.89 3.00
N ILE A 293 -28.66 6.14 2.02
CA ILE A 293 -29.50 4.95 2.26
C ILE A 293 -28.73 3.90 3.05
N LEU A 294 -27.44 3.68 2.75
CA LEU A 294 -26.62 2.72 3.46
C LEU A 294 -26.38 3.10 4.92
N THR A 295 -26.16 4.37 5.21
CA THR A 295 -25.82 4.87 6.54
C THR A 295 -27.03 5.33 7.37
N GLY A 296 -28.20 5.41 6.74
CA GLY A 296 -29.39 6.00 7.33
C GLY A 296 -29.34 7.53 7.43
N ALA A 297 -28.40 8.17 6.69
CA ALA A 297 -28.30 9.63 6.63
C ALA A 297 -29.37 10.25 5.72
N THR A 298 -29.54 11.57 5.85
CA THR A 298 -30.28 12.36 4.88
C THR A 298 -29.30 13.27 4.11
N VAL A 299 -29.37 13.26 2.78
CA VAL A 299 -28.55 14.17 1.98
C VAL A 299 -29.04 15.60 2.20
N VAL A 300 -28.18 16.42 2.81
CA VAL A 300 -28.48 17.84 3.00
C VAL A 300 -28.28 18.56 1.67
N SER A 301 -29.36 19.09 1.10
CA SER A 301 -29.38 19.81 -0.17
C SER A 301 -30.45 20.88 -0.17
N GLU A 302 -30.15 22.03 -0.75
CA GLU A 302 -31.12 23.09 -0.94
C GLU A 302 -32.26 22.68 -1.89
N GLU A 303 -32.03 21.72 -2.78
CA GLU A 303 -33.04 21.17 -3.70
C GLU A 303 -34.17 20.47 -2.93
N VAL A 304 -33.84 19.86 -1.79
CA VAL A 304 -34.85 19.23 -0.90
C VAL A 304 -35.28 20.15 0.25
N GLY A 305 -34.86 21.43 0.21
CA GLY A 305 -35.24 22.45 1.20
C GLY A 305 -34.44 22.40 2.51
N LEU A 306 -33.36 21.60 2.59
CA LEU A 306 -32.51 21.52 3.77
C LEU A 306 -31.31 22.43 3.64
N LYS A 307 -31.03 23.23 4.70
CA LYS A 307 -29.85 24.08 4.81
C LYS A 307 -28.96 23.58 5.92
N LEU A 308 -27.66 23.48 5.67
CA LEU A 308 -26.68 22.96 6.62
C LEU A 308 -26.71 23.72 7.98
N GLU A 309 -26.88 25.04 7.93
CA GLU A 309 -26.96 25.92 9.10
C GLU A 309 -28.11 25.60 10.06
N THR A 310 -29.18 24.97 9.57
CA THR A 310 -30.40 24.67 10.34
C THR A 310 -30.60 23.20 10.66
N CYS A 311 -29.71 22.34 10.14
CA CYS A 311 -29.76 20.90 10.38
C CYS A 311 -29.17 20.54 11.73
N GLY A 312 -29.67 19.45 12.31
CA GLY A 312 -29.21 18.88 13.55
C GLY A 312 -28.79 17.41 13.39
N GLU A 313 -28.94 16.62 14.45
CA GLU A 313 -28.59 15.19 14.44
C GLU A 313 -29.49 14.35 13.54
N GLU A 314 -30.68 14.83 13.23
CA GLU A 314 -31.68 14.13 12.42
C GLU A 314 -31.25 13.82 11.00
N VAL A 315 -30.25 14.53 10.48
CA VAL A 315 -29.69 14.31 9.13
C VAL A 315 -28.49 13.37 9.14
N LEU A 316 -27.96 13.06 10.33
CA LEU A 316 -26.74 12.24 10.45
C LEU A 316 -27.07 10.75 10.30
N GLY A 317 -26.30 10.10 9.45
CA GLY A 317 -26.22 8.64 9.42
C GLY A 317 -25.20 8.13 10.43
N GLN A 318 -25.13 6.80 10.53
CA GLN A 318 -24.17 6.12 11.40
C GLN A 318 -23.55 4.92 10.67
N ALA A 319 -22.33 4.59 11.05
CA ALA A 319 -21.65 3.38 10.61
C ALA A 319 -20.84 2.80 11.77
N LYS A 320 -20.72 1.46 11.81
CA LYS A 320 -19.96 0.74 12.83
C LYS A 320 -18.48 1.11 12.77
N SER A 321 -17.92 1.20 11.55
CA SER A 321 -16.53 1.61 11.32
C SER A 321 -16.42 2.31 9.97
N ILE A 322 -15.55 3.33 9.88
CA ILE A 322 -15.23 4.01 8.62
C ILE A 322 -13.72 4.15 8.53
N LYS A 323 -13.14 3.56 7.48
CA LYS A 323 -11.72 3.67 7.14
C LYS A 323 -11.52 4.58 5.94
N ILE A 324 -10.62 5.54 6.05
CA ILE A 324 -10.35 6.52 5.01
C ILE A 324 -8.85 6.59 4.78
N ASP A 325 -8.41 6.24 3.59
CA ASP A 325 -7.05 6.46 3.12
C ASP A 325 -6.98 7.69 2.20
N LYS A 326 -5.86 7.91 1.51
CA LYS A 326 -5.70 9.04 0.59
C LYS A 326 -6.57 8.95 -0.66
N ASP A 327 -6.97 7.74 -1.06
CA ASP A 327 -7.63 7.46 -2.33
C ASP A 327 -9.06 6.92 -2.15
N ASN A 328 -9.35 6.25 -1.01
CA ASN A 328 -10.58 5.52 -0.78
C ASN A 328 -11.22 5.83 0.56
N THR A 329 -12.54 5.63 0.62
CA THR A 329 -13.32 5.62 1.86
C THR A 329 -14.15 4.34 1.91
N THR A 330 -13.99 3.56 2.98
CA THR A 330 -14.71 2.31 3.22
C THR A 330 -15.63 2.47 4.42
N ILE A 331 -16.93 2.29 4.20
CA ILE A 331 -17.97 2.31 5.22
C ILE A 331 -18.36 0.87 5.55
N VAL A 332 -18.30 0.49 6.81
CA VAL A 332 -18.58 -0.86 7.32
C VAL A 332 -19.72 -0.79 8.30
N GLY A 333 -20.73 -1.63 8.13
CA GLY A 333 -21.88 -1.71 9.04
C GLY A 333 -22.69 -0.42 9.11
N GLY A 334 -23.16 0.06 7.95
CA GLY A 334 -24.06 1.22 7.88
C GLY A 334 -25.39 0.94 8.61
N ALA A 335 -25.92 1.95 9.30
CA ALA A 335 -27.16 1.84 10.09
C ALA A 335 -28.45 2.08 9.27
N GLY A 336 -28.36 2.00 7.93
CA GLY A 336 -29.52 2.16 7.03
C GLY A 336 -30.53 1.03 7.15
N ASP A 337 -31.77 1.30 6.73
CA ASP A 337 -32.81 0.28 6.72
C ASP A 337 -32.52 -0.78 5.62
N PRO A 338 -32.37 -2.07 5.95
CA PRO A 338 -32.11 -3.13 4.99
C PRO A 338 -33.16 -3.22 3.87
N LYS A 339 -34.40 -2.79 4.14
CA LYS A 339 -35.44 -2.73 3.11
C LYS A 339 -35.17 -1.61 2.12
N ALA A 340 -34.83 -0.42 2.59
CA ALA A 340 -34.50 0.71 1.74
C ALA A 340 -33.27 0.41 0.86
N ILE A 341 -32.27 -0.31 1.39
CA ILE A 341 -31.11 -0.76 0.62
C ILE A 341 -31.52 -1.73 -0.48
N LYS A 342 -32.38 -2.71 -0.20
CA LYS A 342 -32.89 -3.66 -1.21
C LYS A 342 -33.71 -2.95 -2.29
N ASP A 343 -34.60 -2.05 -1.90
CA ASP A 343 -35.41 -1.27 -2.82
C ASP A 343 -34.51 -0.45 -3.77
N ARG A 344 -33.44 0.16 -3.22
CA ARG A 344 -32.45 0.90 -4.03
C ARG A 344 -31.66 0.01 -4.98
N VAL A 345 -31.28 -1.18 -4.57
CA VAL A 345 -30.64 -2.19 -5.41
C VAL A 345 -31.55 -2.56 -6.61
N GLU A 346 -32.85 -2.74 -6.37
CA GLU A 346 -33.83 -3.03 -7.42
C GLU A 346 -34.04 -1.85 -8.36
N GLU A 347 -34.05 -0.61 -7.87
CA GLU A 347 -34.09 0.58 -8.71
C GLU A 347 -32.90 0.64 -9.68
N ILE A 348 -31.67 0.37 -9.17
CA ILE A 348 -30.47 0.36 -10.00
C ILE A 348 -30.54 -0.77 -11.03
N LYS A 349 -31.00 -1.98 -10.69
CA LYS A 349 -31.20 -3.09 -11.63
C LYS A 349 -32.18 -2.70 -12.75
N ASN A 350 -33.30 -2.13 -12.38
CA ASN A 350 -34.28 -1.65 -13.35
C ASN A 350 -33.74 -0.54 -14.28
N ALA A 351 -32.87 0.33 -13.75
CA ALA A 351 -32.20 1.34 -14.57
C ALA A 351 -31.19 0.72 -15.56
N ILE A 352 -30.46 -0.35 -15.16
CA ILE A 352 -29.55 -1.10 -16.03
C ILE A 352 -30.31 -1.74 -17.20
N GLU A 353 -31.51 -2.26 -16.97
CA GLU A 353 -32.34 -2.87 -18.04
C GLU A 353 -32.90 -1.84 -19.02
N LYS A 354 -33.21 -0.64 -18.53
CA LYS A 354 -33.82 0.42 -19.34
C LYS A 354 -32.81 1.24 -20.13
N THR A 355 -31.55 1.30 -19.69
CA THR A 355 -30.53 2.13 -20.37
C THR A 355 -30.02 1.48 -21.65
N THR A 356 -29.93 2.29 -22.72
CA THR A 356 -29.39 1.88 -24.02
C THR A 356 -27.91 2.25 -24.18
N SER A 357 -27.38 3.10 -23.31
CA SER A 357 -25.99 3.54 -23.30
C SER A 357 -25.10 2.46 -22.64
N SER A 358 -24.15 1.92 -23.38
CA SER A 358 -23.18 0.94 -22.84
C SER A 358 -22.35 1.51 -21.70
N TYR A 359 -21.99 2.79 -21.79
CA TYR A 359 -21.24 3.47 -20.74
C TYR A 359 -22.06 3.67 -19.45
N ASP A 360 -23.31 4.13 -19.57
CA ASP A 360 -24.16 4.30 -18.39
C ASP A 360 -24.52 2.95 -17.77
N LYS A 361 -24.69 1.92 -18.59
CA LYS A 361 -24.89 0.55 -18.12
C LYS A 361 -23.72 0.07 -17.28
N GLU A 362 -22.48 0.30 -17.72
CA GLU A 362 -21.27 -0.04 -16.97
C GLU A 362 -21.21 0.71 -15.63
N GLN A 363 -21.51 2.01 -15.63
CA GLN A 363 -21.51 2.82 -14.38
C GLN A 363 -22.57 2.36 -13.39
N LEU A 364 -23.78 2.05 -13.87
CA LEU A 364 -24.84 1.49 -13.02
C LEU A 364 -24.48 0.11 -12.47
N GLN A 365 -23.81 -0.74 -13.26
CA GLN A 365 -23.31 -2.04 -12.80
C GLN A 365 -22.27 -1.87 -11.68
N LYS A 366 -21.35 -0.91 -11.82
CA LYS A 366 -20.37 -0.59 -10.76
C LYS A 366 -21.05 -0.11 -9.47
N ARG A 367 -22.07 0.74 -9.57
CA ARG A 367 -22.87 1.19 -8.40
C ARG A 367 -23.61 0.01 -7.75
N LEU A 368 -24.23 -0.83 -8.56
CA LEU A 368 -24.92 -2.03 -8.08
C LEU A 368 -23.97 -2.94 -7.31
N ALA A 369 -22.77 -3.22 -7.86
CA ALA A 369 -21.77 -4.06 -7.21
C ALA A 369 -21.34 -3.48 -5.86
N LYS A 370 -21.10 -2.15 -5.78
CA LYS A 370 -20.71 -1.46 -4.55
C LYS A 370 -21.79 -1.52 -3.45
N LEU A 371 -23.06 -1.42 -3.82
CA LEU A 371 -24.17 -1.39 -2.86
C LEU A 371 -24.65 -2.80 -2.45
N SER A 372 -24.62 -3.77 -3.38
CA SER A 372 -25.14 -5.12 -3.15
C SER A 372 -24.09 -6.12 -2.63
N GLY A 373 -22.80 -5.83 -2.81
CA GLY A 373 -21.71 -6.75 -2.48
C GLY A 373 -21.43 -6.86 -0.97
N GLY A 374 -21.76 -5.84 -0.20
CA GLY A 374 -21.40 -5.75 1.21
C GLY A 374 -19.88 -5.63 1.41
N VAL A 375 -19.45 -5.76 2.64
CA VAL A 375 -18.05 -5.76 3.07
C VAL A 375 -17.78 -7.04 3.86
N ALA A 376 -16.77 -7.81 3.46
CA ALA A 376 -16.26 -8.89 4.30
C ALA A 376 -15.31 -8.30 5.36
N VAL A 377 -15.59 -8.53 6.61
CA VAL A 377 -14.79 -8.09 7.75
C VAL A 377 -14.03 -9.29 8.29
N ILE A 378 -12.71 -9.28 8.18
CA ILE A 378 -11.84 -10.27 8.80
C ILE A 378 -11.44 -9.73 10.18
N SER A 379 -11.96 -10.34 11.22
CA SER A 379 -11.62 -10.00 12.61
C SER A 379 -10.40 -10.81 13.03
N VAL A 380 -9.31 -10.14 13.36
CA VAL A 380 -8.03 -10.75 13.74
C VAL A 380 -7.85 -10.66 15.25
N GLY A 381 -7.63 -11.80 15.89
CA GLY A 381 -7.34 -11.88 17.31
C GLY A 381 -6.04 -12.61 17.59
N ALA A 382 -5.34 -12.23 18.67
CA ALA A 382 -4.12 -12.89 19.14
C ALA A 382 -3.93 -12.73 20.65
N ASN A 383 -2.97 -13.48 21.20
CA ASN A 383 -2.69 -13.45 22.64
C ASN A 383 -2.00 -12.15 23.12
N THR A 384 -1.30 -11.48 22.24
CA THR A 384 -0.57 -10.24 22.54
C THR A 384 -0.86 -9.17 21.49
N GLU A 385 -0.79 -7.90 21.86
CA GLU A 385 -0.96 -6.78 20.94
C GLU A 385 0.06 -6.79 19.79
N THR A 386 1.30 -7.19 20.08
CA THR A 386 2.36 -7.30 19.05
C THR A 386 2.03 -8.38 18.02
N GLU A 387 1.57 -9.55 18.47
CA GLU A 387 1.16 -10.65 17.59
C GLU A 387 -0.08 -10.28 16.77
N MET A 388 -1.06 -9.62 17.39
CA MET A 388 -2.27 -9.17 16.71
C MET A 388 -1.95 -8.17 15.59
N LYS A 389 -1.08 -7.19 15.86
CA LYS A 389 -0.63 -6.24 14.83
C LYS A 389 0.10 -6.93 13.69
N GLU A 390 1.03 -7.86 13.97
CA GLU A 390 1.74 -8.61 12.94
C GLU A 390 0.77 -9.41 12.08
N MET A 391 -0.19 -10.09 12.70
CA MET A 391 -1.19 -10.89 11.99
C MET A 391 -2.12 -10.01 11.13
N LYS A 392 -2.54 -8.87 11.65
CA LYS A 392 -3.34 -7.89 10.90
C LYS A 392 -2.60 -7.41 9.65
N PHE A 393 -1.33 -7.00 9.77
CA PHE A 393 -0.50 -6.62 8.63
C PHE A 393 -0.38 -7.74 7.60
N ARG A 394 -0.14 -8.97 8.05
CA ARG A 394 -0.04 -10.14 7.18
C ARG A 394 -1.32 -10.40 6.39
N VAL A 395 -2.49 -10.30 7.04
CA VAL A 395 -3.78 -10.47 6.37
C VAL A 395 -4.03 -9.35 5.35
N GLU A 396 -3.70 -8.10 5.68
CA GLU A 396 -3.84 -6.96 4.76
C GLU A 396 -2.96 -7.09 3.53
N ASP A 397 -1.69 -7.46 3.69
CA ASP A 397 -0.78 -7.72 2.57
C ASP A 397 -1.31 -8.87 1.70
N THR A 398 -1.85 -9.92 2.33
CA THR A 398 -2.45 -11.06 1.64
C THR A 398 -3.67 -10.65 0.81
N ILE A 399 -4.53 -9.77 1.32
CA ILE A 399 -5.67 -9.22 0.57
C ILE A 399 -5.18 -8.44 -0.65
N ALA A 400 -4.20 -7.56 -0.46
CA ALA A 400 -3.65 -6.73 -1.54
C ALA A 400 -2.99 -7.59 -2.64
N ALA A 401 -2.16 -8.56 -2.27
CA ALA A 401 -1.54 -9.50 -3.21
C ALA A 401 -2.58 -10.33 -3.97
N THR A 402 -3.63 -10.80 -3.29
CA THR A 402 -4.71 -11.58 -3.93
C THR A 402 -5.48 -10.72 -4.93
N ARG A 403 -5.78 -9.46 -4.61
CA ARG A 403 -6.39 -8.51 -5.55
C ARG A 403 -5.49 -8.26 -6.76
N ALA A 404 -4.19 -8.02 -6.53
CA ALA A 404 -3.22 -7.83 -7.60
C ALA A 404 -3.16 -9.03 -8.56
N ALA A 405 -3.30 -10.26 -8.03
CA ALA A 405 -3.35 -11.49 -8.83
C ALA A 405 -4.65 -11.61 -9.64
N LEU A 406 -5.79 -11.22 -9.06
CA LEU A 406 -7.07 -11.20 -9.77
C LEU A 406 -7.08 -10.21 -10.94
N GLU A 407 -6.35 -9.09 -10.80
CA GLU A 407 -6.26 -8.04 -11.83
C GLU A 407 -5.35 -8.42 -13.01
N GLU A 408 -4.10 -8.84 -12.75
CA GLU A 408 -3.09 -9.06 -13.81
C GLU A 408 -2.64 -10.54 -13.94
N GLY A 409 -3.23 -11.45 -13.18
CA GLY A 409 -2.87 -12.87 -13.20
C GLY A 409 -1.66 -13.21 -12.33
N ILE A 410 -1.22 -14.47 -12.45
CA ILE A 410 -0.16 -15.09 -11.65
C ILE A 410 1.01 -15.54 -12.51
N VAL A 411 2.20 -15.52 -11.94
CA VAL A 411 3.46 -16.00 -12.53
C VAL A 411 4.16 -16.98 -11.57
N PRO A 412 5.14 -17.78 -12.04
CA PRO A 412 5.96 -18.59 -11.14
C PRO A 412 6.65 -17.73 -10.08
N GLY A 413 6.47 -18.08 -8.80
CA GLY A 413 7.05 -17.37 -7.67
C GLY A 413 8.53 -17.69 -7.42
N GLY A 414 9.02 -17.30 -6.24
CA GLY A 414 10.40 -17.61 -5.82
C GLY A 414 11.48 -16.95 -6.67
N GLY A 415 11.17 -15.87 -7.37
CA GLY A 415 12.07 -15.17 -8.28
C GLY A 415 12.20 -15.80 -9.67
N ILE A 416 11.49 -16.88 -9.99
CA ILE A 416 11.58 -17.57 -11.28
C ILE A 416 11.04 -16.72 -12.42
N ALA A 417 9.94 -16.00 -12.23
CA ALA A 417 9.43 -15.08 -13.25
C ALA A 417 10.46 -14.02 -13.67
N LEU A 418 11.27 -13.55 -12.73
CA LEU A 418 12.37 -12.59 -13.01
C LEU A 418 13.54 -13.26 -13.74
N ILE A 419 13.88 -14.52 -13.40
CA ILE A 419 14.88 -15.30 -14.15
C ILE A 419 14.44 -15.54 -15.59
N GLU A 420 13.15 -15.87 -15.82
CA GLU A 420 12.61 -16.03 -17.17
C GLU A 420 12.64 -14.72 -17.96
N ALA A 421 12.32 -13.60 -17.31
CA ALA A 421 12.47 -12.28 -17.92
C ALA A 421 13.94 -11.96 -18.24
N ALA A 422 14.89 -12.35 -17.38
CA ALA A 422 16.32 -12.19 -17.63
C ALA A 422 16.80 -12.96 -18.86
N LYS A 423 16.26 -14.17 -19.12
CA LYS A 423 16.53 -14.93 -20.35
C LYS A 423 16.04 -14.18 -21.61
N ALA A 424 14.87 -13.57 -21.55
CA ALA A 424 14.36 -12.76 -22.67
C ALA A 424 15.25 -11.54 -22.98
N LEU A 425 16.04 -11.08 -21.99
CA LEU A 425 17.03 -10.01 -22.15
C LEU A 425 18.44 -10.49 -22.59
N GLU A 426 18.63 -11.75 -22.96
CA GLU A 426 19.95 -12.23 -23.45
C GLU A 426 20.36 -11.56 -24.74
N ASN A 427 19.42 -11.30 -25.63
CA ASN A 427 19.66 -10.62 -26.89
C ASN A 427 19.56 -9.10 -26.70
N VAL A 428 20.70 -8.47 -26.47
CA VAL A 428 20.78 -7.01 -26.34
C VAL A 428 20.49 -6.38 -27.71
N PRO A 429 19.53 -5.42 -27.82
CA PRO A 429 19.22 -4.75 -29.09
C PRO A 429 20.47 -4.09 -29.71
N ALA A 430 20.65 -4.29 -31.02
CA ALA A 430 21.86 -3.82 -31.74
C ALA A 430 21.92 -2.29 -31.90
N ASP A 431 20.78 -1.62 -31.82
CA ASP A 431 20.60 -0.17 -31.96
C ASP A 431 20.99 0.63 -30.72
N LEU A 432 21.36 -0.04 -29.63
CA LEU A 432 21.79 0.61 -28.39
C LEU A 432 23.22 1.12 -28.48
N SER A 433 23.50 2.31 -27.91
CA SER A 433 24.85 2.77 -27.64
C SER A 433 25.59 1.87 -26.64
N GLU A 434 26.90 1.94 -26.54
CA GLU A 434 27.67 1.09 -25.62
C GLU A 434 27.26 1.32 -24.15
N ASP A 435 27.01 2.57 -23.76
CA ASP A 435 26.58 2.91 -22.42
C ASP A 435 25.13 2.43 -22.14
N GLU A 436 24.24 2.50 -23.15
CA GLU A 436 22.89 1.92 -23.04
C GLU A 436 22.93 0.39 -22.90
N LYS A 437 23.83 -0.30 -23.63
CA LYS A 437 24.03 -1.75 -23.49
C LYS A 437 24.45 -2.13 -22.08
N VAL A 438 25.23 -1.28 -21.42
CA VAL A 438 25.61 -1.50 -20.00
C VAL A 438 24.40 -1.36 -19.11
N GLY A 439 23.59 -0.30 -19.26
CA GLY A 439 22.34 -0.15 -18.51
C GLY A 439 21.40 -1.35 -18.68
N PHE A 440 21.28 -1.84 -19.91
CA PHE A 440 20.51 -3.04 -20.23
C PHE A 440 21.02 -4.28 -19.47
N LYS A 441 22.34 -4.50 -19.46
CA LYS A 441 22.98 -5.61 -18.75
C LYS A 441 22.85 -5.50 -17.23
N ILE A 442 22.87 -4.28 -16.67
CA ILE A 442 22.66 -4.04 -15.25
C ILE A 442 21.30 -4.57 -14.81
N VAL A 443 20.23 -4.22 -15.54
CA VAL A 443 18.88 -4.74 -15.23
C VAL A 443 18.84 -6.25 -15.33
N ARG A 444 19.35 -6.83 -16.44
CA ARG A 444 19.41 -8.27 -16.63
C ARG A 444 20.09 -8.98 -15.45
N ARG A 445 21.19 -8.43 -14.97
CA ARG A 445 21.92 -8.99 -13.81
C ARG A 445 21.14 -8.84 -12.51
N ALA A 446 20.46 -7.71 -12.31
CA ALA A 446 19.67 -7.44 -11.11
C ALA A 446 18.46 -8.39 -10.98
N LEU A 447 17.87 -8.84 -12.09
CA LEU A 447 16.75 -9.80 -12.08
C LEU A 447 17.09 -11.15 -11.43
N GLU A 448 18.37 -11.48 -11.27
CA GLU A 448 18.81 -12.70 -10.57
C GLU A 448 18.88 -12.53 -9.05
N GLU A 449 18.94 -11.31 -8.54
CA GLU A 449 19.19 -11.09 -7.10
C GLU A 449 18.05 -11.58 -6.18
N PRO A 450 16.75 -11.50 -6.54
CA PRO A 450 15.71 -12.00 -5.66
C PRO A 450 15.83 -13.51 -5.36
N ILE A 451 16.06 -14.37 -6.36
CA ILE A 451 16.26 -15.81 -6.11
C ILE A 451 17.57 -16.07 -5.35
N ARG A 452 18.64 -15.29 -5.60
CA ARG A 452 19.88 -15.37 -4.82
C ARG A 452 19.63 -15.09 -3.36
N GLN A 453 18.93 -14.01 -3.06
CA GLN A 453 18.62 -13.62 -1.69
C GLN A 453 17.73 -14.65 -0.98
N ILE A 454 16.74 -15.23 -1.68
CA ILE A 454 15.88 -16.29 -1.14
C ILE A 454 16.74 -17.50 -0.75
N ALA A 455 17.69 -17.90 -1.61
CA ALA A 455 18.58 -19.02 -1.34
C ALA A 455 19.58 -18.71 -0.20
N ASP A 456 20.15 -17.51 -0.17
CA ASP A 456 21.06 -17.08 0.89
C ASP A 456 20.35 -17.07 2.26
N ASN A 457 19.09 -16.62 2.33
CA ASN A 457 18.27 -16.67 3.54
C ASN A 457 17.94 -18.10 3.98
N ALA A 458 17.95 -19.06 3.04
CA ALA A 458 17.82 -20.48 3.34
C ALA A 458 19.16 -21.16 3.72
N GLY A 459 20.26 -20.39 3.77
CA GLY A 459 21.58 -20.92 4.12
C GLY A 459 22.31 -21.64 2.97
N LEU A 460 21.91 -21.38 1.74
CA LEU A 460 22.49 -21.96 0.52
C LEU A 460 23.24 -20.89 -0.28
N ASP A 461 24.11 -21.31 -1.20
CA ASP A 461 24.79 -20.40 -2.11
C ASP A 461 23.83 -19.90 -3.20
N GLY A 462 23.40 -18.65 -3.08
CA GLY A 462 22.46 -18.02 -4.00
C GLY A 462 22.99 -17.95 -5.45
N ALA A 463 24.31 -17.90 -5.65
CA ALA A 463 24.89 -17.87 -7.00
C ALA A 463 24.70 -19.23 -7.71
N VAL A 464 24.89 -20.33 -6.99
CA VAL A 464 24.69 -21.69 -7.51
C VAL A 464 23.23 -21.94 -7.86
N ILE A 465 22.31 -21.52 -6.96
CA ILE A 465 20.87 -21.68 -7.17
C ILE A 465 20.38 -20.86 -8.37
N ALA A 466 20.81 -19.59 -8.49
CA ALA A 466 20.44 -18.73 -9.61
C ALA A 466 20.97 -19.27 -10.95
N GLU A 467 22.22 -19.76 -10.99
CA GLU A 467 22.80 -20.34 -12.21
C GLU A 467 22.07 -21.61 -12.63
N ARG A 468 21.70 -22.47 -11.68
CA ARG A 468 20.89 -23.64 -11.98
C ARG A 468 19.50 -23.27 -12.49
N ALA A 469 18.83 -22.27 -11.89
CA ALA A 469 17.52 -21.80 -12.32
C ALA A 469 17.49 -21.31 -13.78
N LYS A 470 18.58 -20.69 -14.24
CA LYS A 470 18.73 -20.32 -15.67
C LYS A 470 18.72 -21.52 -16.60
N ASN A 471 19.22 -22.65 -16.17
CA ASN A 471 19.36 -23.85 -16.99
C ASN A 471 18.17 -24.83 -16.86
N GLU A 472 17.27 -24.60 -15.91
CA GLU A 472 16.07 -25.41 -15.72
C GLU A 472 14.98 -25.11 -16.77
N LYS A 473 14.00 -26.03 -16.87
CA LYS A 473 12.82 -25.89 -17.72
C LYS A 473 11.97 -24.70 -17.27
N LYS A 474 11.24 -24.11 -18.20
CA LYS A 474 10.31 -23.01 -17.91
C LYS A 474 9.33 -23.39 -16.79
N GLY A 475 9.17 -22.50 -15.80
CA GLY A 475 8.29 -22.69 -14.65
C GLY A 475 8.88 -23.58 -13.54
N VAL A 476 10.05 -24.19 -13.74
CA VAL A 476 10.73 -24.97 -12.69
C VAL A 476 11.63 -24.07 -11.88
N GLY A 477 11.49 -24.14 -10.57
CA GLY A 477 12.25 -23.32 -9.63
C GLY A 477 12.61 -24.05 -8.34
N PHE A 478 13.38 -23.36 -7.50
CA PHE A 478 13.86 -23.88 -6.23
C PHE A 478 12.86 -23.56 -5.11
N ASN A 479 12.31 -24.61 -4.48
CA ASN A 479 11.52 -24.47 -3.27
C ASN A 479 12.47 -24.33 -2.06
N ALA A 480 12.70 -23.13 -1.61
CA ALA A 480 13.62 -22.85 -0.50
C ALA A 480 13.17 -23.45 0.85
N ARG A 481 11.91 -23.87 0.99
CA ARG A 481 11.38 -24.50 2.19
C ARG A 481 11.75 -25.98 2.28
N THR A 482 11.69 -26.70 1.14
CA THR A 482 11.94 -28.15 1.08
C THR A 482 13.32 -28.50 0.54
N GLY A 483 14.00 -27.57 -0.13
CA GLY A 483 15.27 -27.82 -0.82
C GLY A 483 15.13 -28.50 -2.18
N GLU A 484 13.92 -28.62 -2.72
CA GLU A 484 13.61 -29.36 -3.94
C GLU A 484 13.41 -28.44 -5.15
N TRP A 485 13.65 -28.98 -6.35
CA TRP A 485 13.33 -28.31 -7.61
C TRP A 485 11.97 -28.80 -8.11
N VAL A 486 11.01 -27.88 -8.21
CA VAL A 486 9.61 -28.16 -8.50
C VAL A 486 9.06 -27.28 -9.60
N ASN A 487 7.94 -27.68 -10.23
CA ASN A 487 7.14 -26.77 -11.03
C ASN A 487 6.44 -25.79 -10.08
N MET A 488 6.83 -24.51 -10.12
CA MET A 488 6.39 -23.52 -9.17
C MET A 488 4.86 -23.31 -9.19
N LEU A 489 4.26 -23.24 -10.38
CA LEU A 489 2.81 -23.07 -10.53
C LEU A 489 2.02 -24.28 -10.01
N GLU A 490 2.47 -25.51 -10.31
CA GLU A 490 1.80 -26.75 -9.86
C GLU A 490 1.97 -26.97 -8.35
N SER A 491 3.07 -26.46 -7.78
CA SER A 491 3.35 -26.55 -6.35
C SER A 491 2.73 -25.40 -5.54
N GLY A 492 1.93 -24.53 -6.20
CA GLY A 492 1.30 -23.38 -5.55
C GLY A 492 2.25 -22.24 -5.18
N ILE A 493 3.54 -22.30 -5.58
CA ILE A 493 4.52 -21.23 -5.33
C ILE A 493 4.40 -20.20 -6.44
N ILE A 494 3.59 -19.19 -6.21
CA ILE A 494 3.12 -18.23 -7.21
C ILE A 494 3.23 -16.80 -6.71
N ASP A 495 3.51 -15.87 -7.62
CA ASP A 495 3.51 -14.44 -7.35
C ASP A 495 2.47 -13.74 -8.24
N PRO A 496 1.81 -12.67 -7.78
CA PRO A 496 1.00 -11.82 -8.65
C PRO A 496 1.88 -11.11 -9.68
N ALA A 497 1.46 -11.15 -10.96
CA ALA A 497 2.22 -10.50 -12.03
C ALA A 497 2.36 -8.99 -11.81
N LYS A 498 1.31 -8.34 -11.30
CA LYS A 498 1.30 -6.91 -10.96
C LYS A 498 2.38 -6.58 -9.91
N VAL A 499 2.50 -7.38 -8.85
CA VAL A 499 3.51 -7.22 -7.79
C VAL A 499 4.92 -7.27 -8.37
N THR A 500 5.23 -8.34 -9.14
CA THR A 500 6.55 -8.53 -9.75
C THR A 500 6.90 -7.40 -10.73
N CYS A 501 5.94 -6.96 -11.55
CA CYS A 501 6.12 -5.85 -12.48
C CYS A 501 6.31 -4.49 -11.77
N SER A 502 5.54 -4.20 -10.74
CA SER A 502 5.63 -2.96 -9.97
C SER A 502 6.95 -2.87 -9.20
N ALA A 503 7.37 -3.97 -8.56
CA ALA A 503 8.67 -4.05 -7.90
C ALA A 503 9.83 -3.71 -8.85
N LEU A 504 9.85 -4.28 -10.06
CA LEU A 504 10.89 -4.01 -11.04
C LEU A 504 10.86 -2.56 -11.55
N LYS A 505 9.68 -2.03 -11.88
CA LYS A 505 9.53 -0.66 -12.40
C LYS A 505 9.97 0.38 -11.36
N ASN A 506 9.50 0.24 -10.13
CA ASN A 506 9.78 1.19 -9.05
C ASN A 506 11.27 1.14 -8.66
N ALA A 507 11.85 -0.06 -8.55
CA ALA A 507 13.27 -0.24 -8.31
C ALA A 507 14.15 0.44 -9.37
N ALA A 508 13.85 0.22 -10.65
CA ALA A 508 14.63 0.79 -11.74
C ALA A 508 14.45 2.31 -11.87
N SER A 509 13.24 2.83 -11.65
CA SER A 509 12.95 4.26 -11.70
C SER A 509 13.77 5.04 -10.67
N VAL A 510 13.72 4.61 -9.40
CA VAL A 510 14.43 5.28 -8.31
C VAL A 510 15.95 5.08 -8.45
N ALA A 511 16.40 3.87 -8.79
CA ALA A 511 17.82 3.60 -9.04
C ALA A 511 18.36 4.46 -10.19
N GLY A 512 17.62 4.60 -11.29
CA GLY A 512 18.00 5.46 -12.42
C GLY A 512 18.14 6.93 -12.02
N THR A 513 17.27 7.42 -11.14
CA THR A 513 17.36 8.79 -10.61
C THR A 513 18.61 8.98 -9.75
N LEU A 514 18.91 8.03 -8.86
CA LEU A 514 20.11 8.07 -8.02
C LEU A 514 21.40 8.06 -8.88
N LEU A 515 21.46 7.22 -9.91
CA LEU A 515 22.64 7.12 -10.79
C LEU A 515 22.91 8.42 -11.57
N THR A 516 21.88 9.19 -11.89
CA THR A 516 22.01 10.48 -12.58
C THR A 516 22.30 11.65 -11.65
N THR A 517 22.33 11.42 -10.32
CA THR A 517 22.63 12.45 -9.32
C THR A 517 24.14 12.77 -9.31
N GLU A 518 24.47 14.05 -9.40
CA GLU A 518 25.85 14.57 -9.40
C GLU A 518 26.21 15.32 -8.12
N CYS A 519 25.22 15.90 -7.46
CA CYS A 519 25.40 16.66 -6.23
C CYS A 519 24.32 16.29 -5.20
N ALA A 520 24.73 16.05 -3.97
CA ALA A 520 23.85 15.88 -2.82
C ALA A 520 23.98 17.09 -1.88
N ILE A 521 22.85 17.65 -1.46
CA ILE A 521 22.80 18.85 -0.62
C ILE A 521 21.96 18.53 0.64
N THR A 522 22.54 18.78 1.82
CA THR A 522 21.84 18.54 3.10
C THR A 522 22.13 19.65 4.11
N ASP A 523 21.34 19.73 5.15
CA ASP A 523 21.59 20.66 6.26
C ASP A 523 22.81 20.22 7.06
N ILE A 524 23.57 21.20 7.58
CA ILE A 524 24.63 20.91 8.57
C ILE A 524 23.92 20.55 9.87
N PRO A 525 24.18 19.37 10.46
CA PRO A 525 23.58 18.99 11.73
C PRO A 525 23.92 20.02 12.82
N GLU A 526 22.92 20.55 13.51
CA GLU A 526 23.17 21.39 14.67
C GLU A 526 23.78 20.54 15.80
N PRO A 527 24.85 21.03 16.46
CA PRO A 527 25.37 20.34 17.62
C PRO A 527 24.27 20.24 18.68
N LYS A 528 23.99 19.02 19.16
CA LYS A 528 23.05 18.82 20.27
C LYS A 528 23.45 19.76 21.41
N PRO A 529 22.53 20.57 21.97
CA PRO A 529 22.84 21.38 23.14
C PRO A 529 23.41 20.46 24.22
N ALA A 530 24.58 20.83 24.76
CA ALA A 530 25.18 20.12 25.89
C ALA A 530 24.15 20.05 27.01
N ALA A 531 23.91 18.87 27.53
CA ALA A 531 23.05 18.70 28.70
C ALA A 531 23.55 19.69 29.79
N PRO A 532 22.65 20.45 30.43
CA PRO A 532 23.05 21.37 31.47
C PRO A 532 23.87 20.57 32.53
N ALA A 533 25.10 21.04 32.78
CA ALA A 533 25.95 20.44 33.81
C ALA A 533 25.12 20.41 35.10
N GLN A 534 24.89 19.21 35.63
CA GLN A 534 24.35 19.07 36.99
C GLN A 534 25.26 19.89 37.92
N GLN A 535 24.73 21.02 38.40
CA GLN A 535 25.36 21.72 39.50
C GLN A 535 25.38 20.75 40.69
N ASP A 536 26.57 20.28 40.96
CA ASP A 536 26.88 19.54 42.16
C ASP A 536 26.50 20.44 43.35
N MET A 537 25.33 20.23 43.90
CA MET A 537 24.97 20.86 45.19
C MET A 537 25.79 20.17 46.25
N GLY A 538 27.08 20.56 46.30
CA GLY A 538 28.00 20.25 47.35
C GLY A 538 27.39 20.57 48.70
N GLY A 539 27.49 19.63 49.58
CA GLY A 539 26.88 19.55 50.89
C GLY A 539 26.96 20.80 51.76
N MET A 540 25.94 20.95 52.55
CA MET A 540 25.99 21.53 53.89
C MET A 540 25.15 20.65 54.82
N TYR A 541 25.90 19.96 55.67
CA TYR A 541 25.55 19.38 56.98
C TYR A 541 24.20 18.75 57.20
#